data_52f371280a45d6950d86a3522cb21083
#
_entry.id   52f371280a45d6950d86a3522cb21083
#
_cell.length_a   1.000
_cell.length_b   1.000
_cell.length_c   1.000
_cell.angle_alpha   90.00
_cell.angle_beta   90.00
_cell.angle_gamma   90.00
#
_symmetry.space_group_name_H-M   'P 1'
#
loop_
_entity.id
_entity.type
_entity.pdbx_description
1 polymer ?
#
loop_
_entity_poly.entity_id
_entity_poly.type
_entity_poly.pdbx_seq_one_letter_code
_entity_poly.pdbx_strand_id
1 'polypeptide(L)'
;AMFGMSLQLISGVISWAECLNEKGAWDTLLWFAVLIGMSSQLNALGFIDYLSSTVAGALSAANLAWPQVMLLLHGFYYAIHYLFASQTAQVAALSTAFMAMMMAAGAPPMLVGLTMAFHTNLFGGISHYASGQSACYYGAGYVELKDYFRIGGICGVVNVLIWAVFGGLWWKAIGLY
;
A
#
# COMPACT_ATOMS: atom_id res chain seq x y z
N ALA A 1 11.98 6.40 -16.77
CA ALA A 1 11.96 5.12 -17.46
C ALA A 1 12.04 5.31 -18.98
N MET A 2 11.07 5.98 -19.64
CA MET A 2 11.05 6.13 -21.11
C MET A 2 12.32 6.81 -21.67
N PHE A 3 12.77 7.90 -21.06
CA PHE A 3 14.00 8.57 -21.45
C PHE A 3 15.23 7.65 -21.38
N GLY A 4 15.35 6.85 -20.31
CA GLY A 4 16.45 5.88 -20.16
C GLY A 4 16.41 4.80 -21.24
N MET A 5 15.23 4.25 -21.52
CA MET A 5 15.03 3.26 -22.60
C MET A 5 15.35 3.86 -23.97
N SER A 6 14.93 5.10 -24.24
CA SER A 6 15.26 5.79 -25.49
C SER A 6 16.76 5.98 -25.67
N LEU A 7 17.50 6.35 -24.61
CA LEU A 7 18.95 6.46 -24.67
C LEU A 7 19.63 5.11 -24.96
N GLN A 8 19.17 4.03 -24.34
CA GLN A 8 19.70 2.68 -24.58
C GLN A 8 19.47 2.22 -26.04
N LEU A 9 18.29 2.51 -26.58
CA LEU A 9 17.99 2.22 -28.00
C LEU A 9 18.83 3.06 -28.97
N ILE A 10 18.96 4.37 -28.71
CA ILE A 10 19.74 5.28 -29.55
C ILE A 10 21.24 4.95 -29.50
N SER A 11 21.74 4.59 -28.30
CA SER A 11 23.16 4.22 -28.12
C SER A 11 23.49 2.82 -28.63
N GLY A 12 22.49 2.02 -29.03
CA GLY A 12 22.69 0.65 -29.51
C GLY A 12 23.04 -0.37 -28.42
N VAL A 13 22.91 0.01 -27.13
CA VAL A 13 23.10 -0.92 -25.99
C VAL A 13 22.05 -2.03 -26.00
N ILE A 14 20.81 -1.68 -26.38
CA ILE A 14 19.73 -2.64 -26.64
C ILE A 14 19.13 -2.36 -28.01
N SER A 15 18.70 -3.42 -28.67
CA SER A 15 17.95 -3.33 -29.94
C SER A 15 16.43 -3.31 -29.65
N TRP A 16 15.67 -2.78 -30.60
CA TRP A 16 14.20 -2.83 -30.51
C TRP A 16 13.66 -4.25 -30.45
N ALA A 17 14.31 -5.20 -31.17
CA ALA A 17 13.96 -6.60 -31.16
C ALA A 17 14.15 -7.23 -29.75
N GLU A 18 15.24 -6.92 -29.07
CA GLU A 18 15.45 -7.38 -27.67
C GLU A 18 14.40 -6.80 -26.73
N CYS A 19 14.07 -5.51 -26.85
CA CYS A 19 13.01 -4.87 -26.09
C CYS A 19 11.65 -5.58 -26.30
N LEU A 20 11.29 -5.90 -27.53
CA LEU A 20 10.04 -6.61 -27.86
C LEU A 20 10.03 -8.07 -27.39
N ASN A 21 11.18 -8.71 -27.31
CA ASN A 21 11.30 -10.11 -26.88
C ASN A 21 11.29 -10.27 -25.35
N GLU A 22 11.35 -9.17 -24.58
CA GLU A 22 11.24 -9.23 -23.12
C GLU A 22 9.79 -9.43 -22.69
N LYS A 23 9.27 -10.64 -22.93
CA LYS A 23 7.86 -11.01 -22.74
C LYS A 23 7.39 -10.79 -21.29
N GLY A 24 8.25 -11.08 -20.31
CA GLY A 24 7.93 -10.90 -18.90
C GLY A 24 7.67 -9.44 -18.52
N ALA A 25 8.43 -8.51 -19.10
CA ALA A 25 8.22 -7.09 -18.87
C ALA A 25 6.90 -6.59 -19.51
N TRP A 26 6.60 -7.03 -20.73
CA TRP A 26 5.34 -6.68 -21.40
C TRP A 26 4.12 -7.27 -20.71
N ASP A 27 4.19 -8.53 -20.27
CA ASP A 27 3.12 -9.16 -19.49
C ASP A 27 2.87 -8.38 -18.20
N THR A 28 3.92 -8.10 -17.42
CA THR A 28 3.84 -7.30 -16.20
C THR A 28 3.24 -5.91 -16.45
N LEU A 29 3.67 -5.23 -17.52
CA LEU A 29 3.14 -3.92 -17.87
C LEU A 29 1.63 -3.98 -18.12
N LEU A 30 1.16 -4.97 -18.86
CA LEU A 30 -0.24 -5.07 -19.24
C LEU A 30 -1.15 -5.29 -18.02
N TRP A 31 -0.91 -6.34 -17.23
CA TRP A 31 -1.80 -6.61 -16.09
C TRP A 31 -1.67 -5.52 -15.01
N PHE A 32 -0.48 -4.99 -14.78
CA PHE A 32 -0.26 -3.97 -13.76
C PHE A 32 -0.89 -2.62 -14.13
N ALA A 33 -0.78 -2.20 -15.39
CA ALA A 33 -1.45 -0.99 -15.87
C ALA A 33 -2.98 -1.07 -15.76
N VAL A 34 -3.56 -2.24 -16.05
CA VAL A 34 -5.00 -2.48 -15.90
C VAL A 34 -5.42 -2.36 -14.43
N LEU A 35 -4.68 -2.98 -13.50
CA LEU A 35 -4.97 -2.90 -12.07
C LEU A 35 -4.88 -1.45 -11.53
N ILE A 36 -3.88 -0.69 -11.96
CA ILE A 36 -3.77 0.73 -11.60
C ILE A 36 -4.99 1.52 -12.12
N GLY A 37 -5.38 1.29 -13.36
CA GLY A 37 -6.55 1.93 -13.96
C GLY A 37 -7.84 1.61 -13.22
N MET A 38 -8.06 0.34 -12.86
CA MET A 38 -9.22 -0.10 -12.07
C MET A 38 -9.23 0.55 -10.68
N SER A 39 -8.11 0.59 -9.99
CA SER A 39 -7.96 1.24 -8.68
C SER A 39 -8.30 2.75 -8.74
N SER A 40 -7.82 3.43 -9.78
CA SER A 40 -8.15 4.84 -10.02
C SER A 40 -9.64 5.06 -10.26
N GLN A 41 -10.30 4.17 -10.99
CA GLN A 41 -11.74 4.25 -11.24
C GLN A 41 -12.56 4.01 -9.97
N LEU A 42 -12.18 3.06 -9.11
CA LEU A 42 -12.84 2.84 -7.80
C LEU A 42 -12.82 4.12 -6.95
N ASN A 43 -11.71 4.84 -6.97
CA ASN A 43 -11.62 6.13 -6.27
C ASN A 43 -12.52 7.20 -6.93
N ALA A 44 -12.47 7.35 -8.25
CA ALA A 44 -13.25 8.33 -8.99
C ALA A 44 -14.77 8.11 -8.87
N LEU A 45 -15.21 6.87 -8.72
CA LEU A 45 -16.61 6.49 -8.53
C LEU A 45 -17.11 6.69 -7.08
N GLY A 46 -16.28 7.18 -6.16
CA GLY A 46 -16.66 7.44 -4.78
C GLY A 46 -16.80 6.17 -3.91
N PHE A 47 -16.36 5.01 -4.39
CA PHE A 47 -16.40 3.76 -3.62
C PHE A 47 -15.57 3.87 -2.33
N ILE A 48 -14.46 4.55 -2.40
CA ILE A 48 -13.54 4.75 -1.27
C ILE A 48 -14.18 5.65 -0.20
N ASP A 49 -14.88 6.70 -0.60
CA ASP A 49 -15.59 7.60 0.31
C ASP A 49 -16.75 6.89 1.00
N TYR A 50 -17.51 6.09 0.26
CA TYR A 50 -18.57 5.24 0.81
C TYR A 50 -18.02 4.26 1.87
N LEU A 51 -16.94 3.57 1.55
CA LEU A 51 -16.31 2.62 2.46
C LEU A 51 -15.80 3.31 3.74
N SER A 52 -15.12 4.45 3.59
CA SER A 52 -14.60 5.25 4.69
C SER A 52 -15.70 5.76 5.61
N SER A 53 -16.79 6.27 5.05
CA SER A 53 -17.95 6.76 5.84
C SER A 53 -18.68 5.63 6.58
N THR A 54 -18.78 4.46 5.95
CA THR A 54 -19.38 3.26 6.57
C THR A 54 -18.56 2.81 7.78
N VAL A 55 -17.23 2.74 7.64
CA VAL A 55 -16.31 2.38 8.74
C VAL A 55 -16.33 3.42 9.86
N ALA A 56 -16.31 4.70 9.53
CA ALA A 56 -16.39 5.78 10.53
C ALA A 56 -17.69 5.69 11.34
N GLY A 57 -18.83 5.43 10.68
CA GLY A 57 -20.12 5.23 11.35
C GLY A 57 -20.12 4.05 12.32
N ALA A 58 -19.57 2.91 11.91
CA ALA A 58 -19.45 1.72 12.75
C ALA A 58 -18.55 1.95 13.99
N LEU A 59 -17.43 2.64 13.82
CA LEU A 59 -16.52 2.97 14.90
C LEU A 59 -17.13 3.94 15.91
N SER A 60 -17.86 4.95 15.43
CA SER A 60 -18.56 5.92 16.30
C SER A 60 -19.62 5.24 17.17
N ALA A 61 -20.32 4.24 16.62
CA ALA A 61 -21.33 3.47 17.36
C ALA A 61 -20.73 2.54 18.45
N ALA A 62 -19.46 2.16 18.31
CA ALA A 62 -18.80 1.19 19.17
C ALA A 62 -18.21 1.79 20.48
N ASN A 63 -18.21 3.13 20.65
CA ASN A 63 -17.65 3.84 21.82
C ASN A 63 -16.22 3.37 22.21
N LEU A 64 -15.36 3.15 21.22
CA LEU A 64 -13.99 2.66 21.42
C LEU A 64 -13.05 3.79 21.86
N ALA A 65 -12.09 3.47 22.71
CA ALA A 65 -11.01 4.38 23.03
C ALA A 65 -10.08 4.61 21.82
N TRP A 66 -9.47 5.80 21.73
CA TRP A 66 -8.64 6.16 20.57
C TRP A 66 -7.54 5.14 20.20
N PRO A 67 -6.87 4.43 21.15
CA PRO A 67 -5.86 3.43 20.76
C PRO A 67 -6.47 2.22 20.03
N GLN A 68 -7.69 1.84 20.43
CA GLN A 68 -8.42 0.74 19.77
C GLN A 68 -8.88 1.14 18.37
N VAL A 69 -9.41 2.37 18.22
CA VAL A 69 -9.79 2.93 16.93
C VAL A 69 -8.57 2.99 16.00
N MET A 70 -7.43 3.46 16.52
CA MET A 70 -6.19 3.56 15.77
C MET A 70 -5.70 2.19 15.29
N LEU A 71 -5.71 1.18 16.17
CA LEU A 71 -5.33 -0.19 15.80
C LEU A 71 -6.25 -0.78 14.73
N LEU A 72 -7.56 -0.62 14.87
CA LEU A 72 -8.55 -1.12 13.91
C LEU A 72 -8.42 -0.42 12.56
N LEU A 73 -8.27 0.91 12.55
CA LEU A 73 -8.11 1.67 11.32
C LEU A 73 -6.80 1.36 10.60
N HIS A 74 -5.70 1.17 11.31
CA HIS A 74 -4.45 0.71 10.70
C HIS A 74 -4.58 -0.70 10.13
N GLY A 75 -5.21 -1.62 10.84
CA GLY A 75 -5.48 -2.97 10.35
C GLY A 75 -6.35 -2.96 9.09
N PHE A 76 -7.40 -2.13 9.08
CA PHE A 76 -8.27 -1.96 7.93
C PHE A 76 -7.55 -1.29 6.75
N TYR A 77 -6.76 -0.24 7.00
CA TYR A 77 -5.94 0.42 5.99
C TYR A 77 -4.93 -0.52 5.35
N TYR A 78 -4.37 -1.44 6.13
CA TYR A 78 -3.49 -2.49 5.65
C TYR A 78 -4.24 -3.50 4.76
N ALA A 79 -5.39 -4.00 5.23
CA ALA A 79 -6.17 -4.99 4.51
C ALA A 79 -6.74 -4.46 3.18
N ILE A 80 -7.18 -3.20 3.16
CA ILE A 80 -7.75 -2.59 1.95
C ILE A 80 -6.71 -2.42 0.83
N HIS A 81 -5.41 -2.51 1.13
CA HIS A 81 -4.36 -2.45 0.12
C HIS A 81 -4.46 -3.57 -0.92
N TYR A 82 -5.08 -4.70 -0.59
CA TYR A 82 -5.38 -5.72 -1.60
C TYR A 82 -6.30 -5.24 -2.73
N LEU A 83 -7.00 -4.12 -2.57
CA LEU A 83 -7.80 -3.47 -3.61
C LEU A 83 -7.01 -2.44 -4.43
N PHE A 84 -5.77 -2.17 -4.06
CA PHE A 84 -4.93 -1.16 -4.71
C PHE A 84 -3.69 -1.79 -5.35
N ALA A 85 -3.43 -1.42 -6.59
CA ALA A 85 -2.22 -1.83 -7.31
C ALA A 85 -1.04 -0.85 -7.14
N SER A 86 -1.15 0.10 -6.21
CA SER A 86 -0.12 1.11 -5.97
C SER A 86 -0.24 1.70 -4.57
N GLN A 87 0.86 1.70 -3.83
CA GLN A 87 0.96 2.38 -2.53
C GLN A 87 0.63 3.87 -2.63
N THR A 88 1.14 4.55 -3.65
CA THR A 88 0.92 5.98 -3.86
C THR A 88 -0.56 6.28 -4.14
N ALA A 89 -1.24 5.44 -4.92
CA ALA A 89 -2.65 5.60 -5.19
C ALA A 89 -3.50 5.43 -3.92
N GLN A 90 -3.19 4.45 -3.08
CA GLN A 90 -3.89 4.28 -1.80
C GLN A 90 -3.66 5.46 -0.86
N VAL A 91 -2.42 5.93 -0.73
CA VAL A 91 -2.08 7.09 0.10
C VAL A 91 -2.87 8.31 -0.35
N ALA A 92 -2.86 8.61 -1.64
CA ALA A 92 -3.59 9.74 -2.20
C ALA A 92 -5.11 9.65 -1.98
N ALA A 93 -5.67 8.45 -2.08
CA ALA A 93 -7.10 8.23 -1.94
C ALA A 93 -7.60 8.21 -0.48
N LEU A 94 -6.85 7.58 0.43
CA LEU A 94 -7.36 7.17 1.74
C LEU A 94 -6.68 7.86 2.92
N SER A 95 -5.42 8.30 2.82
CA SER A 95 -4.65 8.69 4.00
C SER A 95 -5.30 9.83 4.79
N THR A 96 -5.82 10.86 4.11
CA THR A 96 -6.47 12.00 4.75
C THR A 96 -7.75 11.61 5.49
N ALA A 97 -8.57 10.73 4.90
CA ALA A 97 -9.79 10.25 5.53
C ALA A 97 -9.49 9.41 6.79
N PHE A 98 -8.52 8.49 6.68
CA PHE A 98 -8.12 7.66 7.82
C PHE A 98 -7.48 8.47 8.95
N MET A 99 -6.61 9.43 8.63
CA MET A 99 -6.07 10.37 9.62
C MET A 99 -7.17 11.17 10.30
N ALA A 100 -8.14 11.67 9.55
CA ALA A 100 -9.26 12.42 10.12
C ALA A 100 -10.11 11.57 11.08
N MET A 101 -10.40 10.31 10.73
CA MET A 101 -11.13 9.38 11.61
C MET A 101 -10.36 9.08 12.90
N MET A 102 -9.04 8.86 12.84
CA MET A 102 -8.21 8.63 14.03
C MET A 102 -8.18 9.87 14.93
N MET A 103 -8.01 11.06 14.36
CA MET A 103 -8.01 12.32 15.12
C MET A 103 -9.39 12.62 15.73
N ALA A 104 -10.47 12.33 15.02
CA ALA A 104 -11.83 12.48 15.53
C ALA A 104 -12.11 11.57 16.74
N ALA A 105 -11.44 10.41 16.81
CA ALA A 105 -11.49 9.52 17.96
C ALA A 105 -10.61 9.98 19.15
N GLY A 106 -9.89 11.10 19.02
CA GLY A 106 -9.03 11.67 20.06
C GLY A 106 -7.56 11.22 20.01
N ALA A 107 -7.11 10.60 18.93
CA ALA A 107 -5.70 10.22 18.78
C ALA A 107 -4.81 11.45 18.57
N PRO A 108 -3.59 11.49 19.17
CA PRO A 108 -2.67 12.61 19.01
C PRO A 108 -2.27 12.83 17.55
N PRO A 109 -2.41 14.05 16.98
CA PRO A 109 -2.19 14.31 15.57
C PRO A 109 -0.79 13.94 15.05
N MET A 110 0.25 14.19 15.85
CA MET A 110 1.63 13.84 15.50
C MET A 110 1.81 12.31 15.38
N LEU A 111 1.24 11.57 16.33
CA LEU A 111 1.27 10.11 16.32
C LEU A 111 0.53 9.56 15.08
N VAL A 112 -0.66 10.10 14.79
CA VAL A 112 -1.44 9.71 13.60
C VAL A 112 -0.65 9.95 12.31
N GLY A 113 -0.06 11.13 12.13
CA GLY A 113 0.73 11.45 10.96
C GLY A 113 1.94 10.54 10.78
N LEU A 114 2.73 10.33 11.83
CA LEU A 114 3.91 9.46 11.80
C LEU A 114 3.53 8.00 11.55
N THR A 115 2.53 7.48 12.25
CA THR A 115 2.11 6.09 12.09
C THR A 115 1.57 5.82 10.69
N MET A 116 0.79 6.72 10.11
CA MET A 116 0.33 6.61 8.73
C MET A 116 1.47 6.67 7.72
N ALA A 117 2.44 7.58 7.91
CA ALA A 117 3.60 7.70 7.03
C ALA A 117 4.45 6.42 7.01
N PHE A 118 4.74 5.83 8.17
CA PHE A 118 5.50 4.58 8.25
C PHE A 118 4.69 3.37 7.75
N HIS A 119 3.39 3.34 8.03
CA HIS A 119 2.51 2.24 7.65
C HIS A 119 2.48 2.00 6.14
N THR A 120 2.62 3.06 5.33
CA THR A 120 2.60 2.97 3.87
C THR A 120 3.67 2.04 3.30
N ASN A 121 4.77 1.83 4.00
CA ASN A 121 5.85 0.94 3.58
C ASN A 121 5.65 -0.53 4.01
N LEU A 122 4.75 -0.80 4.96
CA LEU A 122 4.58 -2.14 5.52
C LEU A 122 3.81 -3.09 4.60
N PHE A 123 2.95 -2.56 3.74
CA PHE A 123 2.09 -3.36 2.85
C PHE A 123 2.63 -3.51 1.42
N GLY A 124 3.77 -2.88 1.09
CA GLY A 124 4.30 -2.88 -0.28
C GLY A 124 4.68 -4.26 -0.85
N GLY A 125 4.80 -5.28 -0.02
CA GLY A 125 5.16 -6.65 -0.41
C GLY A 125 4.07 -7.70 -0.18
N ILE A 126 2.85 -7.32 0.20
CA ILE A 126 1.78 -8.30 0.53
C ILE A 126 1.17 -9.00 -0.68
N SER A 127 1.29 -8.39 -1.85
CA SER A 127 0.88 -8.98 -3.12
C SER A 127 1.87 -8.63 -4.22
N HIS A 128 1.83 -9.37 -5.32
CA HIS A 128 2.70 -9.13 -6.47
C HIS A 128 2.39 -7.79 -7.18
N TYR A 129 1.25 -7.19 -6.93
CA TYR A 129 0.83 -5.88 -7.45
C TYR A 129 0.82 -4.76 -6.39
N ALA A 130 1.20 -5.06 -5.15
CA ALA A 130 1.15 -4.09 -4.06
C ALA A 130 1.98 -2.82 -4.31
N SER A 131 3.07 -2.95 -5.05
CA SER A 131 3.96 -1.84 -5.42
C SER A 131 4.61 -2.09 -6.77
N GLY A 132 5.16 -1.04 -7.37
CA GLY A 132 5.92 -1.17 -8.62
C GLY A 132 7.12 -2.11 -8.47
N GLN A 133 7.78 -2.10 -7.33
CA GLN A 133 8.90 -2.98 -7.02
C GLN A 133 8.44 -4.45 -6.96
N SER A 134 7.32 -4.71 -6.28
CA SER A 134 6.74 -6.06 -6.19
C SER A 134 6.36 -6.61 -7.55
N ALA A 135 5.80 -5.77 -8.42
CA ALA A 135 5.46 -6.15 -9.79
C ALA A 135 6.72 -6.55 -10.60
N CYS A 136 7.81 -5.77 -10.46
CA CYS A 136 9.07 -6.08 -11.12
C CYS A 136 9.69 -7.40 -10.62
N TYR A 137 9.72 -7.61 -9.30
CA TYR A 137 10.27 -8.84 -8.72
C TYR A 137 9.47 -10.08 -9.10
N TYR A 138 8.15 -9.98 -9.09
CA TYR A 138 7.28 -11.06 -9.52
C TYR A 138 7.42 -11.34 -11.02
N GLY A 139 7.47 -10.29 -11.85
CA GLY A 139 7.65 -10.38 -13.30
C GLY A 139 8.96 -11.06 -13.73
N ALA A 140 9.98 -11.08 -12.86
CA ALA A 140 11.23 -11.82 -13.09
C ALA A 140 11.07 -13.36 -13.07
N GLY A 141 9.92 -13.87 -12.57
CA GLY A 141 9.54 -15.28 -12.69
C GLY A 141 10.23 -16.24 -11.71
N TYR A 142 10.89 -15.73 -10.67
CA TYR A 142 11.59 -16.58 -9.68
C TYR A 142 10.69 -17.16 -8.59
N VAL A 143 9.49 -16.59 -8.40
CA VAL A 143 8.58 -16.94 -7.30
C VAL A 143 7.19 -17.25 -7.85
N GLU A 144 6.60 -18.35 -7.41
CA GLU A 144 5.22 -18.68 -7.74
C GLU A 144 4.24 -17.73 -7.04
N LEU A 145 3.10 -17.49 -7.68
CA LEU A 145 2.06 -16.58 -7.15
C LEU A 145 1.60 -16.95 -5.75
N LYS A 146 1.39 -18.24 -5.50
CA LYS A 146 0.96 -18.78 -4.20
C LYS A 146 1.98 -18.48 -3.10
N ASP A 147 3.26 -18.65 -3.40
CA ASP A 147 4.33 -18.41 -2.43
C ASP A 147 4.54 -16.92 -2.20
N TYR A 148 4.36 -16.09 -3.24
CA TYR A 148 4.42 -14.63 -3.10
C TYR A 148 3.38 -14.14 -2.08
N PHE A 149 2.12 -14.55 -2.21
CA PHE A 149 1.06 -14.18 -1.27
C PHE A 149 1.31 -14.74 0.14
N ARG A 150 1.73 -16.00 0.24
CA ARG A 150 2.00 -16.67 1.52
C ARG A 150 3.13 -16.00 2.28
N ILE A 151 4.27 -15.83 1.65
CA ILE A 151 5.47 -15.24 2.27
C ILE A 151 5.23 -13.74 2.52
N GLY A 152 4.70 -13.02 1.55
CA GLY A 152 4.37 -11.60 1.67
C GLY A 152 3.38 -11.33 2.80
N GLY A 153 2.35 -12.17 2.96
CA GLY A 153 1.39 -12.07 4.07
C GLY A 153 2.06 -12.33 5.43
N ILE A 154 2.87 -13.37 5.55
CA ILE A 154 3.59 -13.68 6.80
C ILE A 154 4.55 -12.54 7.17
N CYS A 155 5.38 -12.11 6.23
CA CYS A 155 6.33 -11.01 6.45
C CYS A 155 5.59 -9.71 6.80
N GLY A 156 4.46 -9.45 6.14
CA GLY A 156 3.63 -8.30 6.41
C GLY A 156 3.09 -8.28 7.84
N VAL A 157 2.53 -9.39 8.31
CA VAL A 157 2.05 -9.52 9.70
C VAL A 157 3.20 -9.33 10.70
N VAL A 158 4.34 -9.99 10.48
CA VAL A 158 5.52 -9.86 11.35
C VAL A 158 6.00 -8.42 11.39
N ASN A 159 6.11 -7.74 10.26
CA ASN A 159 6.54 -6.34 10.18
C ASN A 159 5.55 -5.40 10.91
N VAL A 160 4.25 -5.60 10.73
CA VAL A 160 3.23 -4.80 11.44
C VAL A 160 3.31 -5.02 12.94
N LEU A 161 3.50 -6.26 13.42
CA LEU A 161 3.65 -6.57 14.84
C LEU A 161 4.91 -5.94 15.43
N ILE A 162 6.05 -6.06 14.76
CA ILE A 162 7.30 -5.43 15.18
C ILE A 162 7.11 -3.92 15.28
N TRP A 163 6.55 -3.33 14.23
CA TRP A 163 6.35 -1.89 14.16
C TRP A 163 5.35 -1.38 15.21
N ALA A 164 4.23 -2.10 15.44
CA ALA A 164 3.25 -1.72 16.45
C ALA A 164 3.80 -1.83 17.88
N VAL A 165 4.54 -2.90 18.20
CA VAL A 165 5.08 -3.12 19.53
C VAL A 165 6.28 -2.22 19.80
N PHE A 166 7.34 -2.34 18.99
CA PHE A 166 8.57 -1.56 19.23
C PHE A 166 8.39 -0.09 18.89
N GLY A 167 7.68 0.22 17.81
CA GLY A 167 7.33 1.59 17.46
C GLY A 167 6.44 2.23 18.50
N GLY A 168 5.40 1.52 18.94
CA GLY A 168 4.49 2.00 20.01
C GLY A 168 5.23 2.30 21.32
N LEU A 169 6.10 1.41 21.77
CA LEU A 169 6.92 1.62 22.97
C LEU A 169 7.87 2.81 22.80
N TRP A 170 8.50 2.93 21.64
CA TRP A 170 9.39 4.04 21.33
C TRP A 170 8.67 5.39 21.33
N TRP A 171 7.53 5.49 20.66
CA TRP A 171 6.76 6.73 20.61
C TRP A 171 6.24 7.16 21.98
N LYS A 172 5.89 6.20 22.83
CA LYS A 172 5.56 6.46 24.22
C LYS A 172 6.77 6.98 24.99
N ALA A 173 7.94 6.36 24.81
CA ALA A 173 9.17 6.75 25.49
C ALA A 173 9.63 8.17 25.14
N ILE A 174 9.37 8.63 23.90
CA ILE A 174 9.69 10.01 23.47
C ILE A 174 8.54 11.00 23.70
N GLY A 175 7.46 10.58 24.37
CA GLY A 175 6.38 11.48 24.80
C GLY A 175 5.41 11.92 23.70
N LEU A 176 5.21 11.10 22.64
CA LEU A 176 4.23 11.42 21.60
C LEU A 176 2.78 11.15 22.02
N TYR A 177 2.57 10.38 23.10
CA TYR A 177 1.26 10.11 23.71
C TYR A 177 1.41 9.60 25.15
#